data_b2ef6ba0068f9d92ee4252d0daa33db9
#
_entry.id   b2ef6ba0068f9d92ee4252d0daa33db9
#
_cell.length_a   1.000
_cell.length_b   1.000
_cell.length_c   1.000
_cell.angle_alpha   90.00
_cell.angle_beta   90.00
_cell.angle_gamma   90.00
#
_symmetry.space_group_name_H-M   'P 1'
#
loop_
_entity.id
_entity.type
_entity.pdbx_description
1 polymer ?
#
loop_
_entity_poly.entity_id
_entity_poly.type
_entity_poly.pdbx_seq_one_letter_code
_entity_poly.pdbx_strand_id
1 'polypeptide(L)'
;MLKRFFKESLIYGLSTYIQKFIGVFLLPLYTALLTPEDYGILDLLGTVAIISIYLVVSGTDSSLSYYFFRKEHTEERPVMVSSTLIIRLTFASAAFIIVGLLSHKLTFLIFGKDYSLFLILTGISLAVQSIYSFFTDLIRFEKRPWVFTFVSVSNLLVNIGLNIYFILILKKGVWGAIMASVISYGLMAGFTIFYVFKRYGFHFSASWAKKILVYGSPLIGTAFAVWILTTTDRYFLAHYRNIADIGIYAVGFKLASFLGLVSGALQMAWSPYAMDIQYESNAKKIYAKVFFIYFVVNILAVFIISMFSIDILKVFTQPAYYSAKAVVPFLCMSVVFFSGYFIVSIGIAITKKAQHTIWITLTAAAVNIVMNFLLTPTIGAVGAALSIMTANFLIFMLTLSVSQKLYPVDYGYFKIAALFLPAAVIVTVSYYFDLKLTIKIILGVVYFISAGTYLYLNLKNSDEMKMILKKIKSMGSKNKAAEAAFVPDDLPENPA
;
A
#
# COMPACT_ATOMS: atom_id res chain seq x y z
N MET A 1 -17.65 -23.40 6.63
CA MET A 1 -17.58 -21.93 6.70
C MET A 1 -16.15 -21.40 6.52
N LEU A 2 -15.15 -21.87 7.26
CA LEU A 2 -13.75 -21.38 7.21
C LEU A 2 -13.11 -21.49 5.81
N LYS A 3 -13.24 -22.62 5.12
CA LYS A 3 -12.75 -22.81 3.73
C LYS A 3 -13.31 -21.80 2.74
N ARG A 4 -14.60 -21.45 2.86
CA ARG A 4 -15.26 -20.46 2.01
C ARG A 4 -14.75 -19.05 2.32
N PHE A 5 -14.61 -18.71 3.61
CA PHE A 5 -14.05 -17.45 4.07
C PHE A 5 -12.61 -17.23 3.54
N PHE A 6 -11.73 -18.24 3.69
CA PHE A 6 -10.36 -18.16 3.16
C PHE A 6 -10.34 -17.99 1.64
N LYS A 7 -11.20 -18.72 0.90
CA LYS A 7 -11.28 -18.60 -0.56
C LYS A 7 -11.74 -17.21 -0.98
N GLU A 8 -12.80 -16.67 -0.35
CA GLU A 8 -13.31 -15.33 -0.66
C GLU A 8 -12.28 -14.25 -0.30
N SER A 9 -11.64 -14.33 0.88
CA SER A 9 -10.58 -13.39 1.30
C SER A 9 -9.38 -13.43 0.36
N LEU A 10 -9.00 -14.59 -0.14
CA LEU A 10 -7.90 -14.75 -1.07
C LEU A 10 -8.22 -14.14 -2.44
N ILE A 11 -9.47 -14.27 -2.93
CA ILE A 11 -9.92 -13.65 -4.18
C ILE A 11 -9.93 -12.12 -4.05
N TYR A 12 -10.50 -11.57 -2.97
CA TYR A 12 -10.51 -10.12 -2.74
C TYR A 12 -9.09 -9.56 -2.57
N GLY A 13 -8.25 -10.27 -1.79
CA GLY A 13 -6.86 -9.90 -1.59
C GLY A 13 -6.08 -9.87 -2.91
N LEU A 14 -6.13 -10.97 -3.66
CA LEU A 14 -5.43 -11.10 -4.95
C LEU A 14 -5.87 -10.01 -5.94
N SER A 15 -7.16 -9.74 -6.05
CA SER A 15 -7.68 -8.70 -6.94
C SER A 15 -7.20 -7.30 -6.56
N THR A 16 -7.15 -7.00 -5.27
CA THR A 16 -6.62 -5.72 -4.76
C THR A 16 -5.11 -5.60 -5.03
N TYR A 17 -4.36 -6.71 -4.89
CA TYR A 17 -2.93 -6.74 -5.18
C TYR A 17 -2.65 -6.58 -6.68
N ILE A 18 -3.42 -7.24 -7.55
CA ILE A 18 -3.31 -7.07 -9.01
C ILE A 18 -3.44 -5.58 -9.37
N GLN A 19 -4.41 -4.86 -8.81
CA GLN A 19 -4.55 -3.42 -9.05
C GLN A 19 -3.31 -2.62 -8.63
N LYS A 20 -2.72 -2.92 -7.47
CA LYS A 20 -1.50 -2.25 -6.99
C LYS A 20 -0.29 -2.59 -7.86
N PHE A 21 -0.15 -3.84 -8.29
CA PHE A 21 0.92 -4.28 -9.20
C PHE A 21 0.93 -3.50 -10.52
N ILE A 22 -0.23 -3.18 -11.05
CA ILE A 22 -0.33 -2.49 -12.34
C ILE A 22 0.07 -1.03 -12.24
N GLY A 23 -0.16 -0.37 -11.11
CA GLY A 23 0.44 0.95 -10.87
C GLY A 23 1.96 0.93 -10.99
N VAL A 24 2.58 -0.23 -10.83
CA VAL A 24 4.01 -0.45 -11.04
C VAL A 24 4.31 -0.75 -12.52
N PHE A 25 3.48 -1.51 -13.22
CA PHE A 25 3.65 -1.76 -14.65
C PHE A 25 3.49 -0.49 -15.50
N LEU A 26 2.74 0.51 -15.03
CA LEU A 26 2.65 1.82 -15.67
C LEU A 26 3.91 2.68 -15.42
N LEU A 27 4.75 2.35 -14.46
CA LEU A 27 5.97 3.12 -14.17
C LEU A 27 6.89 3.23 -15.38
N PRO A 28 7.25 2.14 -16.11
CA PRO A 28 8.06 2.25 -17.32
C PRO A 28 7.40 3.12 -18.39
N LEU A 29 6.09 3.00 -18.59
CA LEU A 29 5.37 3.82 -19.56
C LEU A 29 5.46 5.31 -19.21
N TYR A 30 5.19 5.65 -17.96
CA TYR A 30 5.22 7.05 -17.52
C TYR A 30 6.64 7.62 -17.58
N THR A 31 7.63 6.90 -17.05
CA THR A 31 9.01 7.39 -17.03
C THR A 31 9.68 7.39 -18.39
N ALA A 32 9.18 6.62 -19.36
CA ALA A 32 9.65 6.66 -20.75
C ALA A 32 9.11 7.85 -21.54
N LEU A 33 7.95 8.38 -21.19
CA LEU A 33 7.24 9.37 -22.01
C LEU A 33 6.98 10.70 -21.30
N LEU A 34 7.06 10.74 -19.97
CA LEU A 34 6.92 11.93 -19.15
C LEU A 34 8.28 12.38 -18.62
N THR A 35 8.45 13.67 -18.52
CA THR A 35 9.61 14.27 -17.83
C THR A 35 9.45 14.12 -16.30
N PRO A 36 10.53 14.25 -15.51
CA PRO A 36 10.41 14.31 -14.05
C PRO A 36 9.44 15.42 -13.57
N GLU A 37 9.37 16.58 -14.26
CA GLU A 37 8.42 17.63 -13.94
C GLU A 37 6.97 17.18 -14.18
N ASP A 38 6.66 16.54 -15.32
CA ASP A 38 5.33 16.00 -15.63
C ASP A 38 4.89 14.96 -14.59
N TYR A 39 5.81 14.07 -14.22
CA TYR A 39 5.54 13.04 -13.22
C TYR A 39 5.33 13.65 -11.84
N GLY A 40 6.09 14.70 -11.50
CA GLY A 40 5.92 15.49 -10.27
C GLY A 40 4.57 16.19 -10.20
N ILE A 41 4.09 16.77 -11.32
CA ILE A 41 2.75 17.36 -11.42
C ILE A 41 1.68 16.29 -11.14
N LEU A 42 1.77 15.10 -11.76
CA LEU A 42 0.83 14.02 -11.55
C LEU A 42 0.82 13.53 -10.10
N ASP A 43 1.99 13.35 -9.48
CA ASP A 43 2.10 12.89 -8.10
C ASP A 43 1.52 13.93 -7.12
N LEU A 44 1.83 15.20 -7.30
CA LEU A 44 1.35 16.27 -6.44
C LEU A 44 -0.18 16.50 -6.59
N LEU A 45 -0.71 16.46 -7.80
CA LEU A 45 -2.16 16.43 -8.05
C LEU A 45 -2.80 15.22 -7.37
N GLY A 46 -2.14 14.06 -7.43
CA GLY A 46 -2.57 12.84 -6.74
C GLY A 46 -2.69 13.02 -5.23
N THR A 47 -1.82 13.82 -4.59
CA THR A 47 -1.90 14.07 -3.14
C THR A 47 -3.09 14.95 -2.75
N VAL A 48 -3.40 15.97 -3.57
CA VAL A 48 -4.63 16.78 -3.43
C VAL A 48 -5.85 15.89 -3.62
N ALA A 49 -5.73 14.94 -4.53
CA ALA A 49 -6.70 13.91 -4.80
C ALA A 49 -7.08 13.11 -3.55
N ILE A 50 -6.12 12.58 -2.86
CA ILE A 50 -6.34 11.69 -1.70
C ILE A 50 -7.12 12.42 -0.60
N ILE A 51 -6.79 13.66 -0.28
CA ILE A 51 -7.55 14.42 0.73
C ILE A 51 -8.99 14.69 0.30
N SER A 52 -9.18 15.00 -0.99
CA SER A 52 -10.52 15.23 -1.54
C SER A 52 -11.38 13.96 -1.46
N ILE A 53 -10.81 12.78 -1.74
CA ILE A 53 -11.52 11.50 -1.57
C ILE A 53 -11.93 11.30 -0.11
N TYR A 54 -11.06 11.53 0.86
CA TYR A 54 -11.41 11.38 2.27
C TYR A 54 -12.58 12.29 2.68
N LEU A 55 -12.62 13.52 2.17
CA LEU A 55 -13.73 14.45 2.40
C LEU A 55 -15.02 13.99 1.72
N VAL A 56 -14.96 13.50 0.48
CA VAL A 56 -16.13 13.01 -0.25
C VAL A 56 -16.67 11.73 0.36
N VAL A 57 -15.81 10.80 0.74
CA VAL A 57 -16.20 9.54 1.39
C VAL A 57 -16.74 9.79 2.80
N SER A 58 -16.16 10.74 3.56
CA SER A 58 -16.62 11.15 4.90
C SER A 58 -16.92 9.98 5.84
N GLY A 59 -16.16 8.88 5.74
CA GLY A 59 -16.38 7.66 6.53
C GLY A 59 -17.68 6.91 6.22
N THR A 60 -18.38 7.25 5.13
CA THR A 60 -19.64 6.60 4.74
C THR A 60 -19.49 5.11 4.40
N ASP A 61 -18.32 4.67 3.96
CA ASP A 61 -17.97 3.26 3.76
C ASP A 61 -18.00 2.46 5.06
N SER A 62 -17.33 2.97 6.10
CA SER A 62 -17.31 2.35 7.43
C SER A 62 -18.69 2.36 8.09
N SER A 63 -19.42 3.47 7.95
CA SER A 63 -20.78 3.60 8.45
C SER A 63 -21.73 2.62 7.77
N LEU A 64 -21.70 2.57 6.44
CA LEU A 64 -22.54 1.64 5.69
C LEU A 64 -22.20 0.19 6.05
N SER A 65 -20.92 -0.16 6.15
CA SER A 65 -20.48 -1.49 6.59
C SER A 65 -21.07 -1.85 7.95
N TYR A 66 -20.98 -0.92 8.92
CA TYR A 66 -21.49 -1.14 10.28
C TYR A 66 -22.98 -1.45 10.33
N TYR A 67 -23.81 -0.68 9.60
CA TYR A 67 -25.26 -0.86 9.59
C TYR A 67 -25.72 -1.99 8.65
N PHE A 68 -25.05 -2.20 7.51
CA PHE A 68 -25.43 -3.19 6.50
C PHE A 68 -25.46 -4.63 7.02
N PHE A 69 -24.55 -4.98 7.92
CA PHE A 69 -24.47 -6.34 8.48
C PHE A 69 -25.37 -6.58 9.70
N ARG A 70 -26.04 -5.55 10.21
CA ARG A 70 -26.98 -5.70 11.32
C ARG A 70 -28.29 -6.30 10.81
N LYS A 71 -28.73 -7.39 11.47
CA LYS A 71 -29.97 -8.11 11.08
C LYS A 71 -31.20 -7.24 11.21
N GLU A 72 -31.26 -6.37 12.23
CA GLU A 72 -32.35 -5.44 12.51
C GLU A 72 -32.62 -4.44 11.36
N HIS A 73 -31.64 -4.19 10.50
CA HIS A 73 -31.74 -3.23 9.40
C HIS A 73 -31.78 -3.89 8.02
N THR A 74 -32.10 -5.19 7.93
CA THR A 74 -32.07 -5.91 6.64
C THR A 74 -33.04 -5.35 5.63
N GLU A 75 -34.24 -4.96 6.06
CA GLU A 75 -35.29 -4.39 5.20
C GLU A 75 -34.97 -2.94 4.79
N GLU A 76 -34.18 -2.23 5.57
CA GLU A 76 -33.79 -0.84 5.33
C GLU A 76 -32.55 -0.69 4.43
N ARG A 77 -31.91 -1.82 4.05
CA ARG A 77 -30.71 -1.80 3.17
C ARG A 77 -30.88 -1.01 1.88
N PRO A 78 -32.03 -1.11 1.16
CA PRO A 78 -32.22 -0.31 -0.05
C PRO A 78 -32.12 1.19 0.23
N VAL A 79 -32.75 1.66 1.28
CA VAL A 79 -32.74 3.07 1.68
C VAL A 79 -31.35 3.51 2.15
N MET A 80 -30.66 2.67 2.94
CA MET A 80 -29.29 2.96 3.40
C MET A 80 -28.30 3.08 2.25
N VAL A 81 -28.29 2.11 1.34
CA VAL A 81 -27.38 2.06 0.19
C VAL A 81 -27.64 3.27 -0.73
N SER A 82 -28.90 3.52 -1.05
CA SER A 82 -29.30 4.63 -1.92
C SER A 82 -28.99 6.00 -1.28
N SER A 83 -29.31 6.19 0.01
CA SER A 83 -28.97 7.42 0.74
C SER A 83 -27.44 7.64 0.82
N THR A 84 -26.66 6.59 1.02
CA THR A 84 -25.18 6.69 1.04
C THR A 84 -24.63 7.13 -0.31
N LEU A 85 -25.13 6.58 -1.42
CA LEU A 85 -24.73 7.00 -2.75
C LEU A 85 -25.09 8.47 -3.01
N ILE A 86 -26.30 8.89 -2.61
CA ILE A 86 -26.75 10.29 -2.76
C ILE A 86 -25.86 11.24 -1.95
N ILE A 87 -25.47 10.89 -0.72
CA ILE A 87 -24.53 11.68 0.08
C ILE A 87 -23.19 11.82 -0.67
N ARG A 88 -22.64 10.71 -1.18
CA ARG A 88 -21.37 10.75 -1.93
C ARG A 88 -21.47 11.59 -3.20
N LEU A 89 -22.56 11.49 -3.95
CA LEU A 89 -22.81 12.32 -5.13
C LEU A 89 -22.87 13.81 -4.75
N THR A 90 -23.56 14.14 -3.66
CA THR A 90 -23.67 15.53 -3.17
C THR A 90 -22.30 16.07 -2.75
N PHE A 91 -21.52 15.30 -1.98
CA PHE A 91 -20.20 15.72 -1.53
C PHE A 91 -19.19 15.77 -2.67
N ALA A 92 -19.25 14.85 -3.63
CA ALA A 92 -18.44 14.88 -4.84
C ALA A 92 -18.74 16.12 -5.68
N SER A 93 -20.02 16.48 -5.87
CA SER A 93 -20.43 17.69 -6.59
C SER A 93 -20.00 18.95 -5.85
N ALA A 94 -20.15 19.01 -4.52
CA ALA A 94 -19.70 20.14 -3.72
C ALA A 94 -18.18 20.29 -3.78
N ALA A 95 -17.41 19.20 -3.62
CA ALA A 95 -15.96 19.22 -3.73
C ALA A 95 -15.50 19.67 -5.13
N PHE A 96 -16.16 19.20 -6.19
CA PHE A 96 -15.88 19.63 -7.56
C PHE A 96 -16.10 21.13 -7.76
N ILE A 97 -17.21 21.67 -7.27
CA ILE A 97 -17.52 23.11 -7.35
C ILE A 97 -16.44 23.91 -6.59
N ILE A 98 -16.12 23.50 -5.36
CA ILE A 98 -15.11 24.19 -4.54
C ILE A 98 -13.74 24.15 -5.20
N VAL A 99 -13.31 22.97 -5.69
CA VAL A 99 -12.04 22.83 -6.40
C VAL A 99 -12.05 23.65 -7.68
N GLY A 100 -13.14 23.67 -8.44
CA GLY A 100 -13.28 24.48 -9.65
C GLY A 100 -13.13 25.98 -9.39
N LEU A 101 -13.83 26.49 -8.38
CA LEU A 101 -13.77 27.92 -8.01
C LEU A 101 -12.39 28.34 -7.47
N LEU A 102 -11.72 27.45 -6.76
CA LEU A 102 -10.42 27.72 -6.13
C LEU A 102 -9.23 27.25 -6.97
N SER A 103 -9.46 26.58 -8.10
CA SER A 103 -8.42 25.89 -8.88
C SER A 103 -7.23 26.79 -9.23
N HIS A 104 -7.50 27.99 -9.73
CA HIS A 104 -6.45 28.96 -10.09
C HIS A 104 -5.60 29.36 -8.87
N LYS A 105 -6.24 29.71 -7.75
CA LYS A 105 -5.54 30.09 -6.52
C LYS A 105 -4.74 28.92 -5.93
N LEU A 106 -5.35 27.73 -5.89
CA LEU A 106 -4.72 26.53 -5.36
C LEU A 106 -3.51 26.10 -6.18
N THR A 107 -3.62 26.10 -7.51
CA THR A 107 -2.49 25.70 -8.35
C THR A 107 -1.36 26.73 -8.29
N PHE A 108 -1.66 28.02 -8.26
CA PHE A 108 -0.64 29.04 -8.08
C PHE A 108 0.07 28.90 -6.73
N LEU A 109 -0.68 28.65 -5.66
CA LEU A 109 -0.10 28.44 -4.32
C LEU A 109 0.79 27.18 -4.25
N ILE A 110 0.39 26.08 -4.90
CA ILE A 110 1.06 24.78 -4.80
C ILE A 110 2.22 24.67 -5.80
N PHE A 111 2.03 25.13 -7.04
CA PHE A 111 2.97 24.92 -8.14
C PHE A 111 3.71 26.19 -8.56
N GLY A 112 3.30 27.37 -8.10
CA GLY A 112 3.79 28.65 -8.61
C GLY A 112 3.41 28.94 -10.07
N LYS A 113 2.61 28.07 -10.69
CA LYS A 113 2.14 28.13 -12.08
C LYS A 113 0.66 27.78 -12.14
N ASP A 114 0.00 28.19 -13.21
CA ASP A 114 -1.41 27.85 -13.44
C ASP A 114 -1.57 26.46 -14.08
N TYR A 115 -2.01 25.52 -13.27
CA TYR A 115 -2.43 24.18 -13.67
C TYR A 115 -3.91 23.92 -13.34
N SER A 116 -4.74 24.98 -13.35
CA SER A 116 -6.16 24.93 -12.95
C SER A 116 -6.94 23.88 -13.73
N LEU A 117 -6.71 23.74 -15.04
CA LEU A 117 -7.35 22.70 -15.85
C LEU A 117 -7.01 21.29 -15.34
N PHE A 118 -5.74 21.02 -15.03
CA PHE A 118 -5.34 19.71 -14.51
C PHE A 118 -5.95 19.41 -13.15
N LEU A 119 -6.03 20.43 -12.28
CA LEU A 119 -6.67 20.28 -10.97
C LEU A 119 -8.18 20.03 -11.09
N ILE A 120 -8.88 20.71 -11.99
CA ILE A 120 -10.30 20.50 -12.28
C ILE A 120 -10.53 19.07 -12.81
N LEU A 121 -9.76 18.63 -13.81
CA LEU A 121 -9.86 17.28 -14.35
C LEU A 121 -9.54 16.20 -13.31
N THR A 122 -8.55 16.45 -12.45
CA THR A 122 -8.25 15.60 -11.31
C THR A 122 -9.42 15.54 -10.34
N GLY A 123 -10.06 16.67 -10.05
CA GLY A 123 -11.27 16.75 -9.22
C GLY A 123 -12.42 15.91 -9.80
N ILE A 124 -12.64 15.94 -11.12
CA ILE A 124 -13.61 15.08 -11.79
C ILE A 124 -13.23 13.61 -11.63
N SER A 125 -11.95 13.27 -11.88
CA SER A 125 -11.46 11.90 -11.72
C SER A 125 -11.75 11.36 -10.33
N LEU A 126 -11.56 12.19 -9.29
CA LEU A 126 -11.82 11.83 -7.90
C LEU A 126 -13.29 11.64 -7.57
N ALA A 127 -14.13 12.53 -8.07
CA ALA A 127 -15.57 12.41 -7.89
C ALA A 127 -16.07 11.05 -8.43
N VAL A 128 -15.70 10.70 -9.66
CA VAL A 128 -16.10 9.42 -10.27
C VAL A 128 -15.41 8.22 -9.62
N GLN A 129 -14.16 8.36 -9.16
CA GLN A 129 -13.45 7.33 -8.39
C GLN A 129 -14.12 7.04 -7.04
N SER A 130 -14.64 8.05 -6.34
CA SER A 130 -15.37 7.87 -5.08
C SER A 130 -16.65 7.06 -5.26
N ILE A 131 -17.34 7.24 -6.39
CA ILE A 131 -18.53 6.47 -6.75
C ILE A 131 -18.14 5.01 -7.08
N TYR A 132 -17.06 4.83 -7.83
CA TYR A 132 -16.52 3.50 -8.11
C TYR A 132 -16.09 2.76 -6.83
N SER A 133 -15.41 3.45 -5.89
CA SER A 133 -15.04 2.83 -4.61
C SER A 133 -16.26 2.38 -3.81
N PHE A 134 -17.33 3.18 -3.81
CA PHE A 134 -18.59 2.79 -3.19
C PHE A 134 -19.13 1.47 -3.74
N PHE A 135 -19.09 1.30 -5.06
CA PHE A 135 -19.54 0.06 -5.69
C PHE A 135 -18.69 -1.14 -5.26
N THR A 136 -17.37 -0.99 -5.23
CA THR A 136 -16.47 -2.08 -4.82
C THR A 136 -16.69 -2.48 -3.37
N ASP A 137 -16.99 -1.52 -2.48
CA ASP A 137 -17.36 -1.79 -1.10
C ASP A 137 -18.70 -2.53 -1.01
N LEU A 138 -19.72 -2.05 -1.73
CA LEU A 138 -21.04 -2.65 -1.75
C LEU A 138 -21.00 -4.11 -2.23
N ILE A 139 -20.27 -4.41 -3.30
CA ILE A 139 -20.11 -5.79 -3.82
C ILE A 139 -19.40 -6.70 -2.81
N ARG A 140 -18.47 -6.16 -2.02
CA ARG A 140 -17.86 -6.90 -0.90
C ARG A 140 -18.87 -7.19 0.21
N PHE A 141 -19.74 -6.24 0.54
CA PHE A 141 -20.82 -6.44 1.53
C PHE A 141 -21.83 -7.48 1.04
N GLU A 142 -22.13 -7.52 -0.26
CA GLU A 142 -22.95 -8.55 -0.90
C GLU A 142 -22.27 -9.92 -1.01
N LYS A 143 -20.98 -10.04 -0.62
CA LYS A 143 -20.18 -11.28 -0.72
C LYS A 143 -20.09 -11.85 -2.14
N ARG A 144 -19.83 -10.98 -3.12
CA ARG A 144 -19.71 -11.34 -4.55
C ARG A 144 -18.27 -11.16 -5.06
N PRO A 145 -17.33 -12.03 -4.66
CA PRO A 145 -15.91 -11.85 -4.94
C PRO A 145 -15.59 -11.83 -6.44
N TRP A 146 -16.28 -12.65 -7.25
CA TRP A 146 -16.04 -12.70 -8.68
C TRP A 146 -16.50 -11.43 -9.41
N VAL A 147 -17.62 -10.82 -9.00
CA VAL A 147 -18.08 -9.54 -9.56
C VAL A 147 -17.09 -8.44 -9.19
N PHE A 148 -16.63 -8.42 -7.93
CA PHE A 148 -15.59 -7.50 -7.48
C PHE A 148 -14.31 -7.62 -8.34
N THR A 149 -13.82 -8.86 -8.54
CA THR A 149 -12.61 -9.12 -9.34
C THR A 149 -12.81 -8.67 -10.78
N PHE A 150 -13.92 -9.07 -11.41
CA PHE A 150 -14.22 -8.71 -12.80
C PHE A 150 -14.25 -7.20 -13.00
N VAL A 151 -15.00 -6.47 -12.19
CA VAL A 151 -15.11 -5.01 -12.30
C VAL A 151 -13.78 -4.32 -12.02
N SER A 152 -13.05 -4.79 -11.00
CA SER A 152 -11.75 -4.23 -10.65
C SER A 152 -10.71 -4.43 -11.75
N VAL A 153 -10.63 -5.65 -12.31
CA VAL A 153 -9.69 -5.97 -13.39
C VAL A 153 -10.11 -5.26 -14.69
N SER A 154 -11.40 -5.18 -14.98
CA SER A 154 -11.90 -4.45 -16.16
C SER A 154 -11.57 -2.96 -16.10
N ASN A 155 -11.84 -2.30 -14.97
CA ASN A 155 -11.46 -0.90 -14.77
C ASN A 155 -9.97 -0.67 -15.01
N LEU A 156 -9.17 -1.56 -14.50
CA LEU A 156 -7.75 -1.55 -14.61
C LEU A 156 -7.25 -1.69 -16.05
N LEU A 157 -7.75 -2.68 -16.80
CA LEU A 157 -7.39 -2.88 -18.21
C LEU A 157 -7.83 -1.69 -19.07
N VAL A 158 -9.02 -1.15 -18.81
CA VAL A 158 -9.50 0.08 -19.46
C VAL A 158 -8.56 1.26 -19.14
N ASN A 159 -8.18 1.43 -17.87
CA ASN A 159 -7.27 2.51 -17.48
C ASN A 159 -5.89 2.38 -18.16
N ILE A 160 -5.31 1.17 -18.20
CA ILE A 160 -4.03 0.92 -18.90
C ILE A 160 -4.18 1.20 -20.38
N GLY A 161 -5.21 0.66 -21.03
CA GLY A 161 -5.46 0.89 -22.46
C GLY A 161 -5.59 2.36 -22.81
N LEU A 162 -6.31 3.12 -21.97
CA LEU A 162 -6.46 4.57 -22.15
C LEU A 162 -5.14 5.32 -21.88
N ASN A 163 -4.33 4.89 -20.90
CA ASN A 163 -3.01 5.48 -20.68
C ASN A 163 -2.10 5.25 -21.89
N ILE A 164 -2.05 4.03 -22.42
CA ILE A 164 -1.30 3.73 -23.64
C ILE A 164 -1.80 4.60 -24.79
N TYR A 165 -3.10 4.69 -24.98
CA TYR A 165 -3.71 5.48 -26.06
C TYR A 165 -3.37 6.96 -25.93
N PHE A 166 -3.62 7.58 -24.77
CA PHE A 166 -3.43 9.03 -24.60
C PHE A 166 -1.95 9.43 -24.47
N ILE A 167 -1.13 8.63 -23.80
CA ILE A 167 0.25 9.03 -23.50
C ILE A 167 1.20 8.55 -24.60
N LEU A 168 1.09 7.27 -25.04
CA LEU A 168 2.02 6.71 -26.03
C LEU A 168 1.60 7.09 -27.46
N ILE A 169 0.32 6.93 -27.82
CA ILE A 169 -0.14 7.16 -29.20
C ILE A 169 -0.40 8.64 -29.44
N LEU A 170 -1.20 9.30 -28.60
CA LEU A 170 -1.57 10.71 -28.77
C LEU A 170 -0.56 11.69 -28.15
N LYS A 171 0.42 11.23 -27.39
CA LYS A 171 1.49 12.04 -26.76
C LYS A 171 0.96 13.23 -25.95
N LYS A 172 -0.15 13.05 -25.23
CA LYS A 172 -0.83 14.11 -24.47
C LYS A 172 -0.26 14.33 -23.05
N GLY A 173 0.84 13.67 -22.66
CA GLY A 173 1.54 13.87 -21.40
C GLY A 173 0.64 13.77 -20.16
N VAL A 174 0.77 14.74 -19.25
CA VAL A 174 0.00 14.84 -17.99
C VAL A 174 -1.52 14.80 -18.24
N TRP A 175 -1.99 15.59 -19.23
CA TRP A 175 -3.40 15.61 -19.60
C TRP A 175 -3.92 14.21 -19.95
N GLY A 176 -3.14 13.45 -20.72
CA GLY A 176 -3.51 12.09 -21.12
C GLY A 176 -3.67 11.14 -19.95
N ALA A 177 -2.77 11.20 -18.96
CA ALA A 177 -2.84 10.37 -17.75
C ALA A 177 -4.09 10.68 -16.90
N ILE A 178 -4.43 11.96 -16.75
CA ILE A 178 -5.61 12.39 -16.00
C ILE A 178 -6.87 11.97 -16.74
N MET A 179 -6.96 12.18 -18.06
CA MET A 179 -8.12 11.79 -18.87
C MET A 179 -8.34 10.29 -18.89
N ALA A 180 -7.28 9.48 -18.92
CA ALA A 180 -7.40 8.03 -18.79
C ALA A 180 -8.10 7.65 -17.47
N SER A 181 -7.77 8.33 -16.37
CA SER A 181 -8.41 8.12 -15.07
C SER A 181 -9.86 8.62 -15.05
N VAL A 182 -10.12 9.80 -15.60
CA VAL A 182 -11.49 10.37 -15.70
C VAL A 182 -12.41 9.42 -16.46
N ILE A 183 -11.98 8.93 -17.60
CA ILE A 183 -12.81 8.07 -18.47
C ILE A 183 -12.99 6.69 -17.84
N SER A 184 -11.92 6.04 -17.35
CA SER A 184 -12.01 4.71 -16.77
C SER A 184 -12.88 4.67 -15.52
N TYR A 185 -12.68 5.60 -14.58
CA TYR A 185 -13.54 5.70 -13.40
C TYR A 185 -14.93 6.22 -13.71
N GLY A 186 -15.08 7.10 -14.72
CA GLY A 186 -16.37 7.61 -15.18
C GLY A 186 -17.28 6.51 -15.71
N LEU A 187 -16.75 5.60 -16.55
CA LEU A 187 -17.47 4.42 -17.02
C LEU A 187 -17.91 3.53 -15.86
N MET A 188 -17.04 3.30 -14.88
CA MET A 188 -17.37 2.50 -13.69
C MET A 188 -18.36 3.20 -12.79
N ALA A 189 -18.29 4.52 -12.65
CA ALA A 189 -19.26 5.30 -11.88
C ALA A 189 -20.65 5.26 -12.50
N GLY A 190 -20.75 5.40 -13.82
CA GLY A 190 -22.03 5.25 -14.56
C GLY A 190 -22.63 3.86 -14.34
N PHE A 191 -21.83 2.82 -14.45
CA PHE A 191 -22.25 1.45 -14.15
C PHE A 191 -22.70 1.30 -12.69
N THR A 192 -22.00 1.90 -11.75
CA THR A 192 -22.34 1.90 -10.30
C THR A 192 -23.70 2.51 -10.06
N ILE A 193 -23.96 3.69 -10.60
CA ILE A 193 -25.23 4.41 -10.46
C ILE A 193 -26.36 3.56 -11.02
N PHE A 194 -26.18 3.03 -12.24
CA PHE A 194 -27.18 2.15 -12.85
C PHE A 194 -27.46 0.90 -12.00
N TYR A 195 -26.40 0.21 -11.52
CA TYR A 195 -26.53 -0.99 -10.71
C TYR A 195 -27.29 -0.73 -9.40
N VAL A 196 -26.90 0.34 -8.70
CA VAL A 196 -27.52 0.67 -7.40
C VAL A 196 -28.98 1.02 -7.57
N PHE A 197 -29.32 1.89 -8.52
CA PHE A 197 -30.73 2.27 -8.69
C PHE A 197 -31.59 1.14 -9.24
N LYS A 198 -31.07 0.28 -10.11
CA LYS A 198 -31.80 -0.90 -10.57
C LYS A 198 -32.04 -1.92 -9.46
N ARG A 199 -31.10 -2.09 -8.52
CA ARG A 199 -31.15 -3.14 -7.50
C ARG A 199 -31.80 -2.66 -6.19
N TYR A 200 -31.50 -1.45 -5.77
CA TYR A 200 -31.90 -0.87 -4.49
C TYR A 200 -32.95 0.23 -4.62
N GLY A 201 -33.24 0.67 -5.84
CA GLY A 201 -34.15 1.78 -6.10
C GLY A 201 -33.56 3.15 -5.79
N PHE A 202 -34.32 4.19 -6.04
CA PHE A 202 -33.97 5.58 -5.70
C PHE A 202 -34.73 5.99 -4.44
N HIS A 203 -34.12 5.81 -3.29
CA HIS A 203 -34.69 6.13 -1.99
C HIS A 203 -33.76 7.02 -1.20
N PHE A 204 -34.26 8.09 -0.63
CA PHE A 204 -33.47 8.95 0.25
C PHE A 204 -34.16 9.07 1.60
N SER A 205 -33.40 8.91 2.67
CA SER A 205 -33.86 9.13 4.04
C SER A 205 -32.92 10.06 4.78
N ALA A 206 -33.36 11.22 5.17
CA ALA A 206 -32.59 12.18 5.96
C ALA A 206 -32.19 11.58 7.33
N SER A 207 -32.99 10.69 7.90
CA SER A 207 -32.66 9.97 9.13
C SER A 207 -31.45 9.05 8.93
N TRP A 208 -31.45 8.26 7.86
CA TRP A 208 -30.30 7.41 7.52
C TRP A 208 -29.07 8.23 7.14
N ALA A 209 -29.24 9.30 6.37
CA ALA A 209 -28.14 10.20 6.03
C ALA A 209 -27.47 10.76 7.29
N LYS A 210 -28.27 11.22 8.28
CA LYS A 210 -27.74 11.71 9.55
C LYS A 210 -27.02 10.60 10.34
N LYS A 211 -27.59 9.40 10.46
CA LYS A 211 -26.95 8.26 11.16
C LYS A 211 -25.59 7.92 10.53
N ILE A 212 -25.53 7.84 9.20
CA ILE A 212 -24.32 7.51 8.44
C ILE A 212 -23.25 8.57 8.65
N LEU A 213 -23.60 9.86 8.54
CA LEU A 213 -22.65 10.96 8.71
C LEU A 213 -22.18 11.13 10.16
N VAL A 214 -23.06 10.98 11.15
CA VAL A 214 -22.68 11.06 12.57
C VAL A 214 -21.69 9.95 12.94
N TYR A 215 -21.87 8.74 12.42
CA TYR A 215 -20.94 7.64 12.66
C TYR A 215 -19.62 7.82 11.89
N GLY A 216 -19.69 8.30 10.65
CA GLY A 216 -18.53 8.40 9.75
C GLY A 216 -17.65 9.62 9.98
N SER A 217 -18.22 10.77 10.32
CA SER A 217 -17.48 12.04 10.40
C SER A 217 -16.29 12.05 11.36
N PRO A 218 -16.28 11.39 12.53
CA PRO A 218 -15.10 11.32 13.38
C PRO A 218 -13.91 10.64 12.72
N LEU A 219 -14.16 9.73 11.75
CA LEU A 219 -13.10 9.02 11.03
C LEU A 219 -12.32 9.92 10.06
N ILE A 220 -12.91 11.06 9.66
CA ILE A 220 -12.25 12.06 8.79
C ILE A 220 -10.98 12.57 9.46
N GLY A 221 -11.01 12.86 10.77
CA GLY A 221 -9.84 13.32 11.52
C GLY A 221 -8.67 12.33 11.47
N THR A 222 -8.97 11.04 11.60
CA THR A 222 -7.95 9.98 11.49
C THR A 222 -7.39 9.88 10.06
N ALA A 223 -8.26 9.94 9.05
CA ALA A 223 -7.84 9.91 7.66
C ALA A 223 -6.94 11.13 7.31
N PHE A 224 -7.28 12.31 7.84
CA PHE A 224 -6.48 13.52 7.67
C PHE A 224 -5.08 13.40 8.31
N ALA A 225 -4.99 12.84 9.52
CA ALA A 225 -3.69 12.59 10.17
C ALA A 225 -2.81 11.63 9.35
N VAL A 226 -3.40 10.56 8.79
CA VAL A 226 -2.68 9.63 7.90
C VAL A 226 -2.27 10.33 6.61
N TRP A 227 -3.12 11.19 6.05
CA TRP A 227 -2.78 11.97 4.85
C TRP A 227 -1.57 12.89 5.11
N ILE A 228 -1.54 13.62 6.22
CA ILE A 228 -0.38 14.44 6.60
C ILE A 228 0.89 13.58 6.61
N LEU A 229 0.86 12.44 7.28
CA LEU A 229 2.02 11.55 7.39
C LEU A 229 2.53 11.02 6.05
N THR A 230 1.64 10.81 5.09
CA THR A 230 1.99 10.11 3.85
C THR A 230 2.22 11.02 2.66
N THR A 231 1.87 12.31 2.76
CA THR A 231 1.89 13.21 1.59
C THR A 231 2.54 14.57 1.82
N THR A 232 2.74 14.99 3.08
CA THR A 232 3.26 16.33 3.43
C THR A 232 4.62 16.62 2.79
N ASP A 233 5.47 15.62 2.67
CA ASP A 233 6.80 15.66 2.04
C ASP A 233 6.77 16.26 0.62
N ARG A 234 5.73 15.96 -0.19
CA ARG A 234 5.58 16.51 -1.55
C ARG A 234 5.34 18.02 -1.55
N TYR A 235 4.58 18.51 -0.59
CA TYR A 235 4.32 19.96 -0.46
C TYR A 235 5.58 20.72 -0.02
N PHE A 236 6.39 20.14 0.86
CA PHE A 236 7.69 20.70 1.23
C PHE A 236 8.66 20.70 0.04
N LEU A 237 8.68 19.62 -0.75
CA LEU A 237 9.49 19.58 -1.97
C LEU A 237 9.01 20.62 -2.99
N ALA A 238 7.70 20.79 -3.19
CA ALA A 238 7.15 21.80 -4.08
C ALA A 238 7.56 23.21 -3.65
N HIS A 239 7.59 23.50 -2.34
CA HIS A 239 7.88 24.81 -1.81
C HIS A 239 9.38 25.15 -1.79
N TYR A 240 10.23 24.20 -1.39
CA TYR A 240 11.66 24.47 -1.19
C TYR A 240 12.56 24.03 -2.36
N ARG A 241 12.04 23.23 -3.27
CA ARG A 241 12.78 22.67 -4.41
C ARG A 241 12.01 22.93 -5.70
N ASN A 242 12.05 21.97 -6.60
CA ASN A 242 11.34 22.04 -7.87
C ASN A 242 10.40 20.83 -8.07
N ILE A 243 9.49 20.97 -9.01
CA ILE A 243 8.50 19.92 -9.29
C ILE A 243 9.16 18.63 -9.80
N ALA A 244 10.31 18.75 -10.50
CA ALA A 244 11.06 17.59 -10.97
C ALA A 244 11.59 16.72 -9.82
N ASP A 245 12.00 17.33 -8.69
CA ASP A 245 12.42 16.59 -7.50
C ASP A 245 11.27 15.76 -6.91
N ILE A 246 10.02 16.25 -7.02
CA ILE A 246 8.82 15.48 -6.63
C ILE A 246 8.67 14.26 -7.53
N GLY A 247 8.85 14.41 -8.85
CA GLY A 247 8.78 13.29 -9.80
C GLY A 247 9.84 12.22 -9.51
N ILE A 248 11.08 12.64 -9.23
CA ILE A 248 12.16 11.74 -8.82
C ILE A 248 11.82 11.02 -7.50
N TYR A 249 11.34 11.77 -6.51
CA TYR A 249 10.88 11.22 -5.22
C TYR A 249 9.74 10.21 -5.40
N ALA A 250 8.76 10.53 -6.26
CA ALA A 250 7.61 9.69 -6.55
C ALA A 250 8.02 8.35 -7.17
N VAL A 251 9.00 8.35 -8.08
CA VAL A 251 9.59 7.12 -8.64
C VAL A 251 10.25 6.28 -7.55
N GLY A 252 11.03 6.90 -6.67
CA GLY A 252 11.62 6.21 -5.52
C GLY A 252 10.57 5.63 -4.57
N PHE A 253 9.50 6.39 -4.29
CA PHE A 253 8.38 5.94 -3.48
C PHE A 253 7.62 4.78 -4.14
N LYS A 254 7.50 4.79 -5.47
CA LYS A 254 6.88 3.69 -6.22
C LYS A 254 7.66 2.39 -6.06
N LEU A 255 9.00 2.44 -6.12
CA LEU A 255 9.85 1.27 -5.84
C LEU A 255 9.68 0.79 -4.40
N ALA A 256 9.70 1.69 -3.42
CA ALA A 256 9.47 1.32 -2.02
C ALA A 256 8.08 0.71 -1.78
N SER A 257 7.07 1.11 -2.55
CA SER A 257 5.69 0.60 -2.43
C SER A 257 5.55 -0.90 -2.69
N PHE A 258 6.52 -1.54 -3.36
CA PHE A 258 6.57 -3.01 -3.48
C PHE A 258 6.64 -3.71 -2.12
N LEU A 259 7.38 -3.14 -1.16
CA LEU A 259 7.40 -3.66 0.20
C LEU A 259 6.03 -3.60 0.86
N GLY A 260 5.25 -2.56 0.56
CA GLY A 260 3.89 -2.43 1.02
C GLY A 260 2.96 -3.55 0.55
N LEU A 261 3.24 -4.15 -0.62
CA LEU A 261 2.49 -5.32 -1.10
C LEU A 261 2.74 -6.53 -0.20
N VAL A 262 4.01 -6.82 0.09
CA VAL A 262 4.40 -7.96 0.95
C VAL A 262 3.87 -7.75 2.37
N SER A 263 4.11 -6.58 2.92
CA SER A 263 3.69 -6.22 4.28
C SER A 263 2.18 -6.17 4.44
N GLY A 264 1.45 -5.68 3.42
CA GLY A 264 -0.01 -5.58 3.45
C GLY A 264 -0.71 -6.93 3.45
N ALA A 265 -0.17 -7.96 2.74
CA ALA A 265 -0.70 -9.31 2.79
C ALA A 265 -0.63 -9.91 4.20
N LEU A 266 0.52 -9.74 4.85
CA LEU A 266 0.70 -10.19 6.22
C LEU A 266 -0.23 -9.42 7.19
N GLN A 267 -0.36 -8.12 7.02
CA GLN A 267 -1.21 -7.26 7.86
C GLN A 267 -2.68 -7.65 7.80
N MET A 268 -3.21 -7.97 6.60
CA MET A 268 -4.60 -8.40 6.45
C MET A 268 -4.91 -9.71 7.19
N ALA A 269 -3.97 -10.64 7.22
CA ALA A 269 -4.11 -11.90 7.92
C ALA A 269 -3.84 -11.76 9.43
N TRP A 270 -2.96 -10.84 9.81
CA TRP A 270 -2.44 -10.71 11.17
C TRP A 270 -3.50 -10.30 12.19
N SER A 271 -4.21 -9.21 11.93
CA SER A 271 -5.11 -8.61 12.93
C SER A 271 -6.23 -9.58 13.40
N PRO A 272 -6.98 -10.26 12.51
CA PRO A 272 -7.97 -11.25 12.93
C PRO A 272 -7.35 -12.43 13.65
N TYR A 273 -6.22 -12.95 13.13
CA TYR A 273 -5.54 -14.11 13.71
C TYR A 273 -4.99 -13.80 15.11
N ALA A 274 -4.34 -12.64 15.28
CA ALA A 274 -3.80 -12.25 16.57
C ALA A 274 -4.88 -12.07 17.65
N MET A 275 -6.05 -11.56 17.27
CA MET A 275 -7.20 -11.42 18.18
C MET A 275 -7.84 -12.76 18.51
N ASP A 276 -7.86 -13.71 17.57
CA ASP A 276 -8.42 -15.05 17.79
C ASP A 276 -7.62 -15.83 18.85
N ILE A 277 -6.29 -15.80 18.75
CA ILE A 277 -5.39 -16.55 19.66
C ILE A 277 -5.06 -15.81 20.96
N GLN A 278 -5.60 -14.62 21.23
CA GLN A 278 -5.19 -13.75 22.35
C GLN A 278 -5.27 -14.42 23.73
N TYR A 279 -6.13 -15.43 23.89
CA TYR A 279 -6.32 -16.19 25.14
C TYR A 279 -5.51 -17.49 25.21
N GLU A 280 -4.79 -17.87 24.13
CA GLU A 280 -3.94 -19.04 24.14
C GLU A 280 -2.69 -18.84 25.01
N SER A 281 -2.25 -19.87 25.71
CA SER A 281 -1.06 -19.82 26.58
C SER A 281 0.24 -19.51 25.83
N ASN A 282 0.31 -19.81 24.53
CA ASN A 282 1.45 -19.58 23.65
C ASN A 282 1.32 -18.33 22.77
N ALA A 283 0.26 -17.52 22.91
CA ALA A 283 -0.01 -16.35 22.08
C ALA A 283 1.19 -15.40 21.97
N LYS A 284 1.84 -15.07 23.10
CA LYS A 284 3.03 -14.18 23.14
C LYS A 284 4.19 -14.73 22.31
N LYS A 285 4.41 -16.05 22.35
CA LYS A 285 5.46 -16.70 21.53
C LYS A 285 5.13 -16.61 20.02
N ILE A 286 3.86 -16.76 19.67
CA ILE A 286 3.40 -16.60 18.28
C ILE A 286 3.56 -15.14 17.82
N TYR A 287 3.20 -14.17 18.66
CA TYR A 287 3.39 -12.74 18.35
C TYR A 287 4.86 -12.38 18.10
N ALA A 288 5.75 -12.86 18.99
CA ALA A 288 7.19 -12.68 18.81
C ALA A 288 7.72 -13.30 17.52
N LYS A 289 7.21 -14.46 17.16
CA LYS A 289 7.60 -15.18 15.95
C LYS A 289 7.12 -14.46 14.69
N VAL A 290 5.87 -14.00 14.66
CA VAL A 290 5.33 -13.24 13.50
C VAL A 290 6.11 -11.94 13.33
N PHE A 291 6.42 -11.24 14.41
CA PHE A 291 7.27 -10.06 14.42
C PHE A 291 8.67 -10.36 13.81
N PHE A 292 9.31 -11.43 14.25
CA PHE A 292 10.61 -11.84 13.74
C PHE A 292 10.56 -12.17 12.24
N ILE A 293 9.60 -12.98 11.79
CA ILE A 293 9.42 -13.33 10.37
C ILE A 293 9.15 -12.09 9.53
N TYR A 294 8.30 -11.19 10.03
CA TYR A 294 8.02 -9.92 9.35
C TYR A 294 9.30 -9.12 9.09
N PHE A 295 10.10 -8.90 10.13
CA PHE A 295 11.33 -8.12 9.98
C PHE A 295 12.37 -8.83 9.12
N VAL A 296 12.53 -10.14 9.25
CA VAL A 296 13.45 -10.91 8.39
C VAL A 296 13.08 -10.73 6.92
N VAL A 297 11.84 -11.00 6.54
CA VAL A 297 11.39 -10.88 5.14
C VAL A 297 11.58 -9.46 4.62
N ASN A 298 11.20 -8.46 5.42
CA ASN A 298 11.32 -7.06 4.99
C ASN A 298 12.78 -6.57 4.94
N ILE A 299 13.66 -6.96 5.87
CA ILE A 299 15.09 -6.62 5.81
C ILE A 299 15.72 -7.19 4.53
N LEU A 300 15.45 -8.44 4.19
CA LEU A 300 15.94 -9.06 2.96
C LEU A 300 15.40 -8.32 1.71
N ALA A 301 14.14 -7.96 1.71
CA ALA A 301 13.53 -7.23 0.60
C ALA A 301 14.07 -5.79 0.49
N VAL A 302 14.22 -5.06 1.61
CA VAL A 302 14.86 -3.74 1.64
C VAL A 302 16.28 -3.81 1.13
N PHE A 303 17.04 -4.81 1.56
CA PHE A 303 18.42 -5.04 1.09
C PHE A 303 18.45 -5.17 -0.44
N ILE A 304 17.61 -6.04 -1.02
CA ILE A 304 17.56 -6.23 -2.48
C ILE A 304 17.20 -4.92 -3.19
N ILE A 305 16.09 -4.30 -2.80
CA ILE A 305 15.58 -3.11 -3.49
C ILE A 305 16.59 -1.95 -3.36
N SER A 306 17.18 -1.74 -2.19
CA SER A 306 18.10 -0.64 -1.94
C SER A 306 19.44 -0.85 -2.67
N MET A 307 19.99 -2.06 -2.59
CA MET A 307 21.28 -2.39 -3.20
C MET A 307 21.23 -2.33 -4.72
N PHE A 308 20.17 -2.83 -5.31
CA PHE A 308 19.97 -2.85 -6.76
C PHE A 308 19.09 -1.69 -7.26
N SER A 309 18.87 -0.64 -6.45
CA SER A 309 17.98 0.48 -6.81
C SER A 309 18.34 1.12 -8.15
N ILE A 310 19.63 1.42 -8.38
CA ILE A 310 20.07 2.01 -9.65
C ILE A 310 19.91 1.03 -10.82
N ASP A 311 20.15 -0.26 -10.59
CA ASP A 311 20.04 -1.28 -11.63
C ASP A 311 18.58 -1.51 -12.02
N ILE A 312 17.68 -1.50 -11.03
CA ILE A 312 16.22 -1.52 -11.23
C ILE A 312 15.78 -0.27 -12.00
N LEU A 313 16.24 0.92 -11.58
CA LEU A 313 15.90 2.17 -12.27
C LEU A 313 16.36 2.17 -13.72
N LYS A 314 17.56 1.65 -14.04
CA LYS A 314 18.06 1.52 -15.42
C LYS A 314 17.18 0.65 -16.31
N VAL A 315 16.51 -0.36 -15.74
CA VAL A 315 15.59 -1.26 -16.47
C VAL A 315 14.23 -0.61 -16.68
N PHE A 316 13.74 0.11 -15.67
CA PHE A 316 12.34 0.56 -15.65
C PHE A 316 12.15 2.05 -15.95
N THR A 317 13.25 2.87 -15.98
CA THR A 317 13.12 4.32 -16.11
C THR A 317 14.19 4.90 -17.03
N GLN A 318 14.01 6.18 -17.44
CA GLN A 318 15.04 6.93 -18.16
C GLN A 318 16.10 7.51 -17.23
N PRO A 319 17.29 7.91 -17.77
CA PRO A 319 18.41 8.48 -16.99
C PRO A 319 18.02 9.67 -16.11
N ALA A 320 17.06 10.49 -16.53
CA ALA A 320 16.56 11.63 -15.76
C ALA A 320 16.02 11.27 -14.36
N TYR A 321 15.64 10.00 -14.14
CA TYR A 321 15.12 9.50 -12.87
C TYR A 321 16.12 8.73 -12.01
N TYR A 322 17.38 8.54 -12.48
CA TYR A 322 18.38 7.70 -11.77
C TYR A 322 18.78 8.25 -10.40
N SER A 323 18.62 9.55 -10.17
CA SER A 323 18.83 10.18 -8.87
C SER A 323 17.84 9.69 -7.79
N ALA A 324 16.72 9.08 -8.17
CA ALA A 324 15.80 8.43 -7.25
C ALA A 324 16.47 7.32 -6.41
N LYS A 325 17.63 6.76 -6.87
CA LYS A 325 18.41 5.79 -6.07
C LYS A 325 18.69 6.27 -4.65
N ALA A 326 18.87 7.58 -4.47
CA ALA A 326 19.24 8.17 -3.18
C ALA A 326 18.12 8.13 -2.14
N VAL A 327 16.85 8.17 -2.56
CA VAL A 327 15.69 8.17 -1.66
C VAL A 327 15.15 6.77 -1.37
N VAL A 328 15.43 5.79 -2.25
CA VAL A 328 14.87 4.42 -2.17
C VAL A 328 15.13 3.74 -0.82
N PRO A 329 16.36 3.70 -0.26
CA PRO A 329 16.60 3.01 1.01
C PRO A 329 15.78 3.56 2.16
N PHE A 330 15.67 4.89 2.26
CA PHE A 330 14.93 5.58 3.32
C PHE A 330 13.42 5.35 3.18
N LEU A 331 12.89 5.41 1.97
CA LEU A 331 11.49 5.15 1.68
C LEU A 331 11.12 3.68 1.93
N CYS A 332 12.01 2.74 1.59
CA CYS A 332 11.83 1.34 1.93
C CYS A 332 11.74 1.11 3.45
N MET A 333 12.66 1.71 4.21
CA MET A 333 12.63 1.63 5.67
C MET A 333 11.38 2.28 6.26
N SER A 334 10.95 3.41 5.70
CA SER A 334 9.70 4.07 6.06
C SER A 334 8.49 3.13 5.96
N VAL A 335 8.36 2.40 4.84
CA VAL A 335 7.29 1.42 4.63
C VAL A 335 7.37 0.27 5.64
N VAL A 336 8.57 -0.23 5.94
CA VAL A 336 8.77 -1.30 6.93
C VAL A 336 8.33 -0.87 8.32
N PHE A 337 8.71 0.32 8.76
CA PHE A 337 8.32 0.82 10.08
C PHE A 337 6.81 1.08 10.17
N PHE A 338 6.23 1.71 9.14
CA PHE A 338 4.79 1.95 9.10
C PHE A 338 3.96 0.66 9.09
N SER A 339 4.41 -0.36 8.36
CA SER A 339 3.73 -1.65 8.35
C SER A 339 3.99 -2.46 9.63
N GLY A 340 5.19 -2.35 10.21
CA GLY A 340 5.56 -2.99 11.48
C GLY A 340 4.75 -2.49 12.67
N TYR A 341 4.33 -1.22 12.63
CA TYR A 341 3.41 -0.64 13.61
C TYR A 341 2.16 -1.50 13.83
N PHE A 342 1.56 -2.05 12.77
CA PHE A 342 0.35 -2.88 12.88
C PHE A 342 0.59 -4.20 13.61
N ILE A 343 1.83 -4.73 13.57
CA ILE A 343 2.17 -5.96 14.29
C ILE A 343 2.30 -5.69 15.78
N VAL A 344 3.00 -4.63 16.14
CA VAL A 344 3.26 -4.31 17.55
C VAL A 344 2.07 -3.65 18.25
N SER A 345 1.09 -3.11 17.50
CA SER A 345 -0.11 -2.49 18.05
C SER A 345 -1.08 -3.48 18.73
N ILE A 346 -0.82 -4.78 18.62
CA ILE A 346 -1.71 -5.82 19.19
C ILE A 346 -1.91 -5.67 20.69
N GLY A 347 -0.91 -5.26 21.46
CA GLY A 347 -1.05 -5.02 22.90
C GLY A 347 -2.02 -3.88 23.22
N ILE A 348 -2.05 -2.82 22.39
CA ILE A 348 -3.01 -1.72 22.52
C ILE A 348 -4.42 -2.22 22.16
N ALA A 349 -4.54 -3.06 21.12
CA ALA A 349 -5.82 -3.60 20.68
C ALA A 349 -6.44 -4.54 21.73
N ILE A 350 -5.68 -5.48 22.28
CA ILE A 350 -6.12 -6.42 23.33
C ILE A 350 -6.59 -5.66 24.57
N THR A 351 -5.87 -4.59 24.95
CA THR A 351 -6.21 -3.79 26.15
C THR A 351 -7.29 -2.74 25.89
N LYS A 352 -7.80 -2.63 24.65
CA LYS A 352 -8.85 -1.67 24.23
C LYS A 352 -8.49 -0.20 24.48
N LYS A 353 -7.19 0.14 24.50
CA LYS A 353 -6.68 1.49 24.77
C LYS A 353 -6.35 2.25 23.46
N ALA A 354 -7.24 2.21 22.48
CA ALA A 354 -7.06 2.81 21.15
C ALA A 354 -6.73 4.30 21.16
N GLN A 355 -7.05 5.02 22.22
CA GLN A 355 -6.69 6.45 22.38
C GLN A 355 -5.19 6.72 22.26
N HIS A 356 -4.33 5.77 22.68
CA HIS A 356 -2.88 5.94 22.51
C HIS A 356 -2.46 6.03 21.05
N THR A 357 -3.15 5.32 20.15
CA THR A 357 -2.86 5.35 18.73
C THR A 357 -3.04 6.75 18.13
N ILE A 358 -4.06 7.49 18.58
CA ILE A 358 -4.33 8.86 18.11
C ILE A 358 -3.16 9.78 18.47
N TRP A 359 -2.75 9.77 19.72
CA TRP A 359 -1.63 10.61 20.20
C TRP A 359 -0.31 10.24 19.53
N ILE A 360 -0.03 8.95 19.37
CA ILE A 360 1.18 8.47 18.68
C ILE A 360 1.19 8.97 17.23
N THR A 361 0.07 8.85 16.52
CA THR A 361 -0.03 9.29 15.12
C THR A 361 0.10 10.80 14.99
N LEU A 362 -0.53 11.58 15.86
CA LEU A 362 -0.42 13.04 15.86
C LEU A 362 1.01 13.50 16.17
N THR A 363 1.67 12.88 17.14
CA THR A 363 3.07 13.18 17.48
C THR A 363 3.98 12.91 16.27
N ALA A 364 3.80 11.79 15.63
CA ALA A 364 4.59 11.45 14.44
C ALA A 364 4.32 12.39 13.25
N ALA A 365 3.06 12.81 13.06
CA ALA A 365 2.72 13.80 12.04
C ALA A 365 3.40 15.15 12.33
N ALA A 366 3.41 15.59 13.58
CA ALA A 366 4.11 16.81 13.99
C ALA A 366 5.63 16.69 13.74
N VAL A 367 6.25 15.57 14.12
CA VAL A 367 7.67 15.31 13.86
C VAL A 367 7.95 15.26 12.35
N ASN A 368 7.07 14.65 11.55
CA ASN A 368 7.21 14.66 10.08
C ASN A 368 7.27 16.08 9.52
N ILE A 369 6.38 16.96 9.95
CA ILE A 369 6.36 18.36 9.52
C ILE A 369 7.65 19.08 9.93
N VAL A 370 8.08 18.94 11.19
CA VAL A 370 9.30 19.57 11.70
C VAL A 370 10.54 19.07 10.95
N MET A 371 10.67 17.76 10.76
CA MET A 371 11.79 17.17 10.02
C MET A 371 11.81 17.60 8.55
N ASN A 372 10.66 17.69 7.89
CA ASN A 372 10.57 18.23 6.53
C ASN A 372 10.99 19.69 6.48
N PHE A 373 10.58 20.50 7.44
CA PHE A 373 10.97 21.91 7.52
C PHE A 373 12.49 22.09 7.66
N LEU A 374 13.15 21.20 8.41
CA LEU A 374 14.60 21.24 8.66
C LEU A 374 15.42 20.63 7.53
N LEU A 375 15.00 19.47 7.00
CA LEU A 375 15.83 18.67 6.10
C LEU A 375 15.53 18.91 4.61
N THR A 376 14.28 19.15 4.24
CA THR A 376 13.94 19.32 2.81
C THR A 376 14.61 20.53 2.18
N PRO A 377 14.72 21.72 2.83
CA PRO A 377 15.45 22.86 2.29
C PRO A 377 16.93 22.58 2.05
N THR A 378 17.55 21.73 2.90
CA THR A 378 19.02 21.49 2.89
C THR A 378 19.39 20.40 1.92
N ILE A 379 18.76 19.23 2.00
CA ILE A 379 19.11 18.00 1.25
C ILE A 379 18.00 17.48 0.33
N GLY A 380 16.98 18.32 0.04
CA GLY A 380 15.96 18.04 -0.99
C GLY A 380 15.18 16.75 -0.79
N ALA A 381 15.04 15.97 -1.86
CA ALA A 381 14.27 14.72 -1.85
C ALA A 381 14.77 13.69 -0.80
N VAL A 382 16.06 13.66 -0.50
CA VAL A 382 16.61 12.81 0.56
C VAL A 382 16.12 13.28 1.93
N GLY A 383 16.03 14.60 2.15
CA GLY A 383 15.48 15.18 3.38
C GLY A 383 14.02 14.80 3.59
N ALA A 384 13.22 14.88 2.55
CA ALA A 384 11.83 14.44 2.57
C ALA A 384 11.71 12.93 2.89
N ALA A 385 12.55 12.09 2.27
CA ALA A 385 12.57 10.65 2.54
C ALA A 385 13.02 10.30 3.97
N LEU A 386 13.99 11.03 4.52
CA LEU A 386 14.41 10.90 5.91
C LEU A 386 13.32 11.36 6.87
N SER A 387 12.60 12.42 6.54
CA SER A 387 11.51 12.94 7.39
C SER A 387 10.39 11.93 7.57
N ILE A 388 9.90 11.33 6.47
CA ILE A 388 8.85 10.30 6.55
C ILE A 388 9.37 9.01 7.20
N MET A 389 10.62 8.63 6.96
CA MET A 389 11.23 7.47 7.62
C MET A 389 11.31 7.69 9.13
N THR A 390 11.77 8.85 9.58
CA THR A 390 11.85 9.21 11.00
C THR A 390 10.48 9.21 11.67
N ALA A 391 9.47 9.80 11.03
CA ALA A 391 8.11 9.82 11.53
C ALA A 391 7.53 8.39 11.68
N ASN A 392 7.71 7.55 10.67
CA ASN A 392 7.21 6.17 10.71
C ASN A 392 8.01 5.28 11.70
N PHE A 393 9.30 5.53 11.85
CA PHE A 393 10.10 4.94 12.91
C PHE A 393 9.58 5.34 14.30
N LEU A 394 9.24 6.61 14.47
CA LEU A 394 8.68 7.11 15.73
C LEU A 394 7.31 6.48 16.04
N ILE A 395 6.41 6.37 15.04
CA ILE A 395 5.15 5.63 15.21
C ILE A 395 5.41 4.22 15.71
N PHE A 396 6.33 3.51 15.03
CA PHE A 396 6.67 2.14 15.38
C PHE A 396 7.22 2.04 16.82
N MET A 397 8.19 2.89 17.18
CA MET A 397 8.84 2.87 18.51
C MET A 397 7.90 3.28 19.65
N LEU A 398 7.08 4.32 19.45
CA LEU A 398 6.11 4.74 20.46
C LEU A 398 5.02 3.67 20.66
N THR A 399 4.52 3.10 19.55
CA THR A 399 3.55 2.01 19.63
C THR A 399 4.12 0.78 20.32
N LEU A 400 5.36 0.40 19.97
CA LEU A 400 6.06 -0.69 20.61
C LEU A 400 6.20 -0.43 22.13
N SER A 401 6.66 0.75 22.53
CA SER A 401 6.85 1.12 23.92
C SER A 401 5.54 1.08 24.72
N VAL A 402 4.46 1.62 24.16
CA VAL A 402 3.14 1.59 24.81
C VAL A 402 2.58 0.16 24.84
N SER A 403 2.69 -0.58 23.75
CA SER A 403 2.23 -1.97 23.68
C SER A 403 2.97 -2.86 24.67
N GLN A 404 4.29 -2.71 24.82
CA GLN A 404 5.10 -3.46 25.78
C GLN A 404 4.73 -3.17 27.23
N LYS A 405 4.35 -1.91 27.57
CA LYS A 405 3.86 -1.57 28.91
C LYS A 405 2.49 -2.19 29.21
N LEU A 406 1.64 -2.33 28.18
CA LEU A 406 0.28 -2.85 28.33
C LEU A 406 0.22 -4.38 28.23
N TYR A 407 1.00 -4.95 27.35
CA TYR A 407 1.03 -6.38 27.06
C TYR A 407 2.45 -6.80 26.65
N PRO A 408 3.33 -7.13 27.62
CA PRO A 408 4.74 -7.41 27.33
C PRO A 408 4.91 -8.71 26.53
N VAL A 409 5.67 -8.59 25.41
CA VAL A 409 6.05 -9.69 24.52
C VAL A 409 7.55 -9.63 24.28
N ASP A 410 8.26 -10.73 24.42
CA ASP A 410 9.70 -10.81 24.12
C ASP A 410 9.91 -10.97 22.60
N TYR A 411 10.18 -9.88 21.91
CA TYR A 411 10.36 -9.85 20.46
C TYR A 411 11.77 -10.22 19.98
N GLY A 412 12.73 -10.39 20.84
CA GLY A 412 14.09 -10.80 20.44
C GLY A 412 14.81 -9.80 19.54
N TYR A 413 14.81 -8.52 19.88
CA TYR A 413 15.32 -7.40 19.04
C TYR A 413 16.76 -7.59 18.54
N PHE A 414 17.64 -8.17 19.37
CA PHE A 414 19.03 -8.43 18.99
C PHE A 414 19.16 -9.34 17.77
N LYS A 415 18.24 -10.30 17.61
CA LYS A 415 18.24 -11.19 16.45
C LYS A 415 17.94 -10.45 15.15
N ILE A 416 17.12 -9.41 15.22
CA ILE A 416 16.77 -8.56 14.09
C ILE A 416 17.91 -7.59 13.78
N ALA A 417 18.50 -6.97 14.81
CA ALA A 417 19.64 -6.09 14.65
C ALA A 417 20.84 -6.79 13.99
N ALA A 418 21.09 -8.04 14.35
CA ALA A 418 22.17 -8.84 13.77
C ALA A 418 22.01 -9.08 12.26
N LEU A 419 20.78 -9.07 11.74
CA LEU A 419 20.50 -9.13 10.30
C LEU A 419 20.52 -7.75 9.65
N PHE A 420 19.97 -6.76 10.33
CA PHE A 420 19.82 -5.41 9.78
C PHE A 420 21.15 -4.67 9.62
N LEU A 421 22.03 -4.70 10.63
CA LEU A 421 23.27 -3.93 10.61
C LEU A 421 24.20 -4.31 9.45
N PRO A 422 24.51 -5.60 9.16
CA PRO A 422 25.31 -5.96 8.00
C PRO A 422 24.65 -5.53 6.68
N ALA A 423 23.32 -5.67 6.55
CA ALA A 423 22.60 -5.23 5.37
C ALA A 423 22.77 -3.73 5.13
N ALA A 424 22.58 -2.92 6.19
CA ALA A 424 22.73 -1.48 6.11
C ALA A 424 24.16 -1.05 5.72
N VAL A 425 25.17 -1.70 6.30
CA VAL A 425 26.60 -1.44 5.94
C VAL A 425 26.85 -1.76 4.47
N ILE A 426 26.45 -2.93 3.99
CA ILE A 426 26.68 -3.33 2.60
C ILE A 426 25.97 -2.39 1.62
N VAL A 427 24.71 -2.00 1.90
CA VAL A 427 23.97 -1.05 1.06
C VAL A 427 24.67 0.31 1.05
N THR A 428 25.12 0.80 2.20
CA THR A 428 25.82 2.09 2.31
C THR A 428 27.14 2.08 1.53
N VAL A 429 27.95 1.03 1.70
CA VAL A 429 29.19 0.85 0.94
C VAL A 429 28.91 0.78 -0.56
N SER A 430 27.91 0.02 -0.97
CA SER A 430 27.51 -0.09 -2.38
C SER A 430 27.09 1.28 -2.97
N TYR A 431 26.42 2.11 -2.17
CA TYR A 431 25.99 3.44 -2.60
C TYR A 431 27.16 4.42 -2.74
N TYR A 432 28.05 4.50 -1.74
CA TYR A 432 29.18 5.43 -1.74
C TYR A 432 30.24 5.11 -2.80
N PHE A 433 30.53 3.83 -3.00
CA PHE A 433 31.58 3.39 -3.95
C PHE A 433 31.04 3.06 -5.35
N ASP A 434 29.75 3.28 -5.61
CA ASP A 434 29.05 3.01 -6.89
C ASP A 434 29.46 1.67 -7.51
N LEU A 435 29.34 0.60 -6.69
CA LEU A 435 29.86 -0.73 -7.00
C LEU A 435 29.27 -1.28 -8.30
N LYS A 436 30.10 -1.97 -9.10
CA LYS A 436 29.66 -2.67 -10.31
C LYS A 436 28.63 -3.76 -9.96
N LEU A 437 27.71 -4.03 -10.88
CA LEU A 437 26.63 -5.03 -10.70
C LEU A 437 27.18 -6.39 -10.25
N THR A 438 28.31 -6.85 -10.82
CA THR A 438 28.94 -8.12 -10.43
C THR A 438 29.32 -8.17 -8.96
N ILE A 439 29.91 -7.07 -8.43
CA ILE A 439 30.30 -6.97 -7.01
C ILE A 439 29.07 -6.96 -6.13
N LYS A 440 28.02 -6.23 -6.51
CA LYS A 440 26.73 -6.22 -5.81
C LYS A 440 26.12 -7.62 -5.73
N ILE A 441 26.14 -8.38 -6.82
CA ILE A 441 25.64 -9.77 -6.84
C ILE A 441 26.45 -10.64 -5.87
N ILE A 442 27.78 -10.56 -5.90
CA ILE A 442 28.64 -11.34 -4.99
C ILE A 442 28.32 -10.99 -3.53
N LEU A 443 28.31 -9.70 -3.17
CA LEU A 443 28.00 -9.25 -1.81
C LEU A 443 26.57 -9.66 -1.40
N GLY A 444 25.63 -9.61 -2.33
CA GLY A 444 24.26 -10.08 -2.12
C GLY A 444 24.21 -11.55 -1.77
N VAL A 445 24.85 -12.40 -2.58
CA VAL A 445 24.93 -13.85 -2.35
C VAL A 445 25.59 -14.15 -0.99
N VAL A 446 26.71 -13.50 -0.68
CA VAL A 446 27.39 -13.65 0.63
C VAL A 446 26.48 -13.27 1.78
N TYR A 447 25.78 -12.13 1.66
CA TYR A 447 24.79 -11.71 2.68
C TYR A 447 23.65 -12.71 2.82
N PHE A 448 23.06 -13.20 1.73
CA PHE A 448 21.98 -14.19 1.79
C PHE A 448 22.41 -15.53 2.40
N ILE A 449 23.60 -16.00 2.08
CA ILE A 449 24.16 -17.22 2.68
C ILE A 449 24.38 -17.00 4.19
N SER A 450 24.99 -15.87 4.60
CA SER A 450 25.24 -15.55 6.01
C SER A 450 23.93 -15.39 6.79
N ALA A 451 22.95 -14.68 6.24
CA ALA A 451 21.63 -14.50 6.82
C ALA A 451 20.87 -15.86 6.92
N GLY A 452 20.91 -16.67 5.88
CA GLY A 452 20.34 -18.03 5.86
C GLY A 452 20.97 -18.94 6.92
N THR A 453 22.30 -18.93 7.03
CA THR A 453 23.03 -19.68 8.06
C THR A 453 22.65 -19.20 9.47
N TYR A 454 22.61 -17.89 9.68
CA TYR A 454 22.19 -17.29 10.94
C TYR A 454 20.76 -17.71 11.33
N LEU A 455 19.83 -17.63 10.38
CA LEU A 455 18.44 -18.05 10.58
C LEU A 455 18.35 -19.55 10.89
N TYR A 456 19.07 -20.39 10.15
CA TYR A 456 19.12 -21.84 10.39
C TYR A 456 19.63 -22.15 11.80
N LEU A 457 20.72 -21.53 12.25
CA LEU A 457 21.29 -21.74 13.58
C LEU A 457 20.32 -21.31 14.70
N ASN A 458 19.59 -20.20 14.51
CA ASN A 458 18.61 -19.75 15.49
C ASN A 458 17.30 -20.54 15.51
N LEU A 459 16.92 -21.16 14.39
CA LEU A 459 15.65 -21.85 14.25
C LEU A 459 15.78 -23.39 14.30
N LYS A 460 17.01 -23.96 14.13
CA LYS A 460 17.22 -25.41 14.05
C LYS A 460 16.64 -26.21 15.23
N ASN A 461 16.58 -25.59 16.41
CA ASN A 461 16.04 -26.22 17.62
C ASN A 461 14.53 -25.95 17.82
N SER A 462 13.90 -25.14 16.96
CA SER A 462 12.45 -24.92 17.02
C SER A 462 11.69 -26.14 16.49
N ASP A 463 10.54 -26.43 17.10
CA ASP A 463 9.72 -27.60 16.69
C ASP A 463 9.21 -27.46 15.25
N GLU A 464 9.05 -26.23 14.76
CA GLU A 464 8.65 -25.98 13.38
C GLU A 464 9.76 -26.26 12.37
N MET A 465 11.03 -25.94 12.69
CA MET A 465 12.14 -26.31 11.80
C MET A 465 12.27 -27.82 11.73
N LYS A 466 12.06 -28.51 12.84
CA LYS A 466 11.99 -29.99 12.85
C LYS A 466 10.86 -30.50 11.97
N MET A 467 9.68 -29.87 12.00
CA MET A 467 8.55 -30.22 11.11
C MET A 467 8.85 -29.90 9.64
N ILE A 468 9.44 -28.73 9.34
CA ILE A 468 9.81 -28.36 7.97
C ILE A 468 10.87 -29.32 7.42
N LEU A 469 11.91 -29.62 8.20
CA LEU A 469 12.95 -30.57 7.80
C LEU A 469 12.38 -31.98 7.62
N LYS A 470 11.43 -32.39 8.46
CA LYS A 470 10.71 -33.68 8.30
C LYS A 470 9.90 -33.69 7.00
N LYS A 471 9.24 -32.56 6.66
CA LYS A 471 8.46 -32.44 5.43
C LYS A 471 9.33 -32.43 4.18
N ILE A 472 10.46 -31.69 4.21
CA ILE A 472 11.45 -31.72 3.11
C ILE A 472 12.04 -33.10 2.91
N LYS A 473 12.43 -33.78 4.00
CA LYS A 473 12.91 -35.18 3.91
C LYS A 473 11.85 -36.11 3.33
N SER A 474 10.58 -35.95 3.72
CA SER A 474 9.47 -36.77 3.18
C SER A 474 9.18 -36.46 1.70
N MET A 475 9.34 -35.24 1.24
CA MET A 475 9.25 -34.87 -0.19
C MET A 475 10.43 -35.44 -0.99
N GLY A 476 11.66 -35.37 -0.47
CA GLY A 476 12.84 -35.96 -1.10
C GLY A 476 12.76 -37.51 -1.18
N SER A 477 12.16 -38.20 -0.17
CA SER A 477 11.95 -39.61 -0.22
C SER A 477 10.84 -40.05 -1.20
N LYS A 478 9.80 -39.22 -1.37
CA LYS A 478 8.75 -39.44 -2.38
C LYS A 478 9.28 -39.25 -3.81
N ASN A 479 10.13 -38.25 -4.05
CA ASN A 479 10.76 -38.11 -5.36
C ASN A 479 11.71 -39.25 -5.69
N LYS A 480 12.54 -39.68 -4.73
CA LYS A 480 13.38 -40.90 -4.91
C LYS A 480 12.57 -42.18 -5.14
N ALA A 481 11.41 -42.31 -4.47
CA ALA A 481 10.50 -43.42 -4.70
C ALA A 481 9.80 -43.35 -6.06
N ALA A 482 9.48 -42.14 -6.54
CA ALA A 482 8.93 -41.93 -7.88
C ALA A 482 9.98 -42.18 -8.98
N GLU A 483 11.24 -41.75 -8.78
CA GLU A 483 12.35 -42.09 -9.70
C GLU A 483 12.68 -43.58 -9.71
N ALA A 484 12.63 -44.26 -8.57
CA ALA A 484 12.83 -45.70 -8.50
C ALA A 484 11.65 -46.51 -9.10
N ALA A 485 10.45 -45.95 -9.14
CA ALA A 485 9.29 -46.57 -9.77
C ALA A 485 9.25 -46.32 -11.31
N PHE A 486 10.11 -45.48 -11.85
CA PHE A 486 10.27 -45.27 -13.28
C PHE A 486 11.49 -46.02 -13.79
N VAL A 487 11.49 -47.36 -13.61
CA VAL A 487 12.31 -48.29 -14.40
C VAL A 487 11.50 -48.58 -15.66
N PRO A 488 12.01 -48.31 -16.87
CA PRO A 488 11.32 -48.72 -18.09
C PRO A 488 11.35 -50.26 -18.17
N ASP A 489 10.18 -50.87 -18.06
CA ASP A 489 10.02 -52.29 -18.43
C ASP A 489 10.19 -52.41 -19.95
N ASP A 490 11.15 -53.24 -20.30
CA ASP A 490 11.20 -54.07 -21.50
C ASP A 490 11.12 -53.45 -22.89
N LEU A 491 12.31 -53.37 -23.49
CA LEU A 491 12.43 -53.52 -24.95
C LEU A 491 12.08 -54.96 -25.31
N PRO A 492 11.19 -55.22 -26.27
CA PRO A 492 10.95 -56.59 -26.75
C PRO A 492 12.20 -57.06 -27.52
N GLU A 493 12.74 -58.21 -27.11
CA GLU A 493 13.71 -58.97 -27.90
C GLU A 493 13.16 -59.30 -29.27
N ASN A 494 13.90 -58.91 -30.32
CA ASN A 494 13.65 -59.30 -31.69
C ASN A 494 13.92 -60.78 -31.84
N PRO A 495 12.97 -61.62 -32.29
CA PRO A 495 13.30 -62.97 -32.76
C PRO A 495 13.88 -62.94 -34.15
N ALA A 496 14.99 -63.65 -34.36
CA ALA A 496 15.66 -63.90 -35.63
C ALA A 496 14.81 -64.60 -36.67
#